data_5bdb540541162f08419771e1d67bcb75
#
_entry.id   5bdb540541162f08419771e1d67bcb75
#
_cell.length_a   1.000
_cell.length_b   1.000
_cell.length_c   1.000
_cell.angle_alpha   90.00
_cell.angle_beta   90.00
_cell.angle_gamma   90.00
#
_symmetry.space_group_name_H-M   'P 1'
#
loop_
_entity.id
_entity.type
_entity.pdbx_description
1 polymer ?
#
loop_
_entity_poly.entity_id
_entity_poly.type
_entity_poly.pdbx_seq_one_letter_code
_entity_poly.pdbx_strand_id
1 'polypeptide(L)'
;MSRKPVRVTLSTAVLCCVAALGVSCANNEEESGSAARSESTQSHGSAASQLGIPTSAPLSGPEPGSHTTINLPSGRSFILSVPEKYTSQKQWPVVMAFHGWGQSAENLRGYSRLDAAQAITVFPTGKKKAWSPAPYAETSGSEDKKFVLDILDSLRATYNVDDSRLYATGMSNGGGFAAYLACQMPGIFHSVATISAAYYEDILKDCAHEPVGRLDMHGTDDPVVGYYGGTRHKTKYFSVESVLEQDRKRNKCSEKVDTNRLVNNALDMHWRGCSAPLEHIRIGGGSHVWPGGLGDKNNEVGKFFATDRVLDFFGIPGRPDGTRET
;
A
#
# COMPACT_ATOMS: atom_id res chain seq x y z
N MET A 1 -9.10 -53.20 29.34
CA MET A 1 -8.62 -54.04 28.23
C MET A 1 -7.53 -53.26 27.49
N SER A 2 -6.40 -53.62 27.74
CA SER A 2 -5.10 -53.77 27.09
C SER A 2 -4.71 -52.73 26.01
N ARG A 3 -3.78 -51.85 26.38
CA ARG A 3 -2.96 -51.00 25.50
C ARG A 3 -1.78 -51.83 24.95
N LYS A 4 -1.48 -51.69 23.65
CA LYS A 4 -0.19 -52.14 23.09
C LYS A 4 0.55 -50.92 22.51
N PRO A 5 1.87 -50.78 22.76
CA PRO A 5 2.69 -49.75 22.22
C PRO A 5 3.29 -50.14 20.86
N VAL A 6 3.40 -49.19 19.93
CA VAL A 6 4.14 -49.33 18.67
C VAL A 6 5.53 -48.75 18.87
N ARG A 7 6.54 -49.56 18.60
CA ARG A 7 7.96 -49.22 18.62
C ARG A 7 8.38 -48.49 17.35
N VAL A 8 9.12 -47.39 17.53
CA VAL A 8 9.86 -46.70 16.48
C VAL A 8 11.23 -47.29 16.38
N THR A 9 11.65 -47.73 15.20
CA THR A 9 13.02 -48.15 14.89
C THR A 9 13.73 -47.00 14.13
N LEU A 10 14.82 -46.51 14.73
CA LEU A 10 15.83 -45.70 14.09
C LEU A 10 16.68 -46.55 13.13
N SER A 11 16.98 -46.06 11.96
CA SER A 11 18.06 -46.56 11.12
C SER A 11 18.95 -45.38 10.69
N THR A 12 20.16 -45.40 11.25
CA THR A 12 21.33 -44.61 10.89
C THR A 12 22.01 -45.25 9.67
N ALA A 13 22.38 -44.44 8.68
CA ALA A 13 23.41 -44.82 7.73
C ALA A 13 24.31 -43.61 7.45
N VAL A 14 25.50 -43.68 7.95
CA VAL A 14 26.70 -42.90 7.65
C VAL A 14 27.41 -43.57 6.47
N LEU A 15 27.86 -42.84 5.49
CA LEU A 15 29.09 -43.19 4.78
C LEU A 15 29.76 -41.98 4.13
N CYS A 16 31.04 -41.83 4.46
CA CYS A 16 32.06 -40.95 3.92
C CYS A 16 32.58 -41.39 2.54
N CYS A 17 33.24 -40.45 1.82
CA CYS A 17 34.56 -40.55 1.13
C CYS A 17 34.73 -39.27 0.30
N VAL A 18 35.65 -38.38 0.57
CA VAL A 18 37.11 -38.26 0.54
C VAL A 18 37.73 -38.14 -0.89
N ALA A 19 38.34 -36.96 -1.11
CA ALA A 19 39.58 -36.57 -1.81
C ALA A 19 39.64 -36.74 -3.34
N ALA A 20 40.28 -35.87 -4.12
CA ALA A 20 41.66 -35.39 -4.09
C ALA A 20 41.92 -34.26 -5.10
N LEU A 21 42.65 -33.25 -4.72
CA LEU A 21 43.90 -32.67 -5.26
C LEU A 21 44.09 -32.52 -6.79
N GLY A 22 44.42 -31.29 -7.18
CA GLY A 22 45.08 -30.96 -8.43
C GLY A 22 45.62 -29.53 -8.41
N VAL A 23 46.86 -29.34 -7.99
CA VAL A 23 47.67 -28.13 -8.05
C VAL A 23 48.32 -28.04 -9.42
N SER A 24 48.32 -26.88 -10.08
CA SER A 24 49.36 -26.53 -11.05
C SER A 24 49.60 -25.04 -11.06
N CYS A 25 50.80 -24.67 -10.67
CA CYS A 25 51.42 -23.35 -10.80
C CYS A 25 52.06 -23.24 -12.19
N ALA A 26 51.99 -22.06 -12.80
CA ALA A 26 53.01 -21.58 -13.72
C ALA A 26 53.07 -20.05 -13.67
N ASN A 27 54.22 -19.55 -13.24
CA ASN A 27 54.68 -18.18 -13.32
C ASN A 27 54.96 -17.79 -14.78
N ASN A 28 54.76 -16.53 -15.15
CA ASN A 28 55.79 -15.77 -15.88
C ASN A 28 55.61 -14.25 -15.70
N GLU A 29 56.79 -13.61 -15.66
CA GLU A 29 57.07 -12.25 -15.25
C GLU A 29 56.89 -11.21 -16.37
N GLU A 30 56.70 -9.96 -15.90
CA GLU A 30 57.14 -8.65 -16.39
C GLU A 30 56.79 -8.16 -17.82
N GLU A 31 56.11 -7.02 -17.86
CA GLU A 31 56.66 -5.78 -18.41
C GLU A 31 55.82 -4.53 -18.02
N SER A 32 56.56 -3.48 -17.70
CA SER A 32 56.12 -2.18 -17.22
C SER A 32 55.42 -1.34 -18.32
N GLY A 33 54.30 -0.67 -17.97
CA GLY A 33 53.66 0.34 -18.80
C GLY A 33 52.81 1.29 -17.98
N SER A 34 53.40 2.43 -17.59
CA SER A 34 52.70 3.54 -16.93
C SER A 34 51.62 4.14 -17.85
N ALA A 35 50.37 4.15 -17.42
CA ALA A 35 49.37 5.02 -17.95
C ALA A 35 48.39 5.44 -16.84
N ALA A 36 48.27 6.74 -16.64
CA ALA A 36 47.45 7.41 -15.64
C ALA A 36 45.99 6.99 -15.77
N ARG A 37 45.38 6.51 -14.69
CA ARG A 37 43.99 6.15 -14.58
C ARG A 37 43.26 7.32 -13.96
N SER A 38 42.47 8.02 -14.80
CA SER A 38 41.47 8.97 -14.32
C SER A 38 40.37 8.20 -13.59
N GLU A 39 40.17 8.47 -12.32
CA GLU A 39 39.03 7.99 -11.55
C GLU A 39 37.75 8.69 -12.04
N SER A 40 36.91 7.95 -12.74
CA SER A 40 35.54 8.34 -12.98
C SER A 40 34.70 7.89 -11.79
N THR A 41 34.33 8.82 -10.94
CA THR A 41 33.25 8.64 -9.95
C THR A 41 31.95 8.35 -10.68
N GLN A 42 31.55 7.07 -10.73
CA GLN A 42 30.19 6.71 -11.10
C GLN A 42 29.26 7.04 -9.95
N SER A 43 28.52 8.14 -10.12
CA SER A 43 27.33 8.41 -9.31
C SER A 43 26.30 7.32 -9.59
N HIS A 44 25.83 6.64 -8.55
CA HIS A 44 24.70 5.73 -8.63
C HIS A 44 23.44 6.57 -8.92
N GLY A 45 23.12 6.73 -10.18
CA GLY A 45 21.85 7.28 -10.62
C GLY A 45 20.72 6.31 -10.22
N SER A 46 19.72 6.87 -9.56
CA SER A 46 18.49 6.19 -9.15
C SER A 46 17.88 5.42 -10.34
N ALA A 47 17.51 4.16 -10.14
CA ALA A 47 16.94 3.26 -11.14
C ALA A 47 15.61 3.75 -11.77
N ALA A 48 15.03 4.85 -11.27
CA ALA A 48 13.82 5.48 -11.81
C ALA A 48 14.04 6.19 -13.17
N SER A 49 15.28 6.43 -13.57
CA SER A 49 15.60 7.24 -14.77
C SER A 49 15.67 6.43 -16.09
N GLN A 50 15.39 5.13 -16.11
CA GLN A 50 15.56 4.29 -17.30
C GLN A 50 14.27 3.76 -17.94
N LEU A 51 13.11 4.06 -17.39
CA LEU A 51 11.84 3.83 -18.08
C LEU A 51 11.52 5.10 -18.87
N GLY A 52 11.71 5.06 -20.20
CA GLY A 52 11.30 6.13 -21.12
C GLY A 52 9.78 6.31 -21.10
N ILE A 53 9.26 7.00 -20.07
CA ILE A 53 7.85 7.30 -19.89
C ILE A 53 7.55 8.55 -20.73
N PRO A 54 6.52 8.55 -21.59
CA PRO A 54 6.12 9.75 -22.28
C PRO A 54 5.76 10.81 -21.26
N THR A 55 6.41 11.95 -21.33
CA THR A 55 6.14 13.12 -20.48
C THR A 55 4.70 13.55 -20.73
N SER A 56 3.83 13.34 -19.75
CA SER A 56 2.45 13.88 -19.80
C SER A 56 2.51 15.40 -19.86
N ALA A 57 1.59 16.03 -20.59
CA ALA A 57 1.46 17.48 -20.57
C ALA A 57 1.09 17.96 -19.16
N PRO A 58 1.56 19.15 -18.72
CA PRO A 58 1.17 19.72 -17.45
C PRO A 58 -0.34 19.84 -17.34
N LEU A 59 -0.88 19.56 -16.15
CA LEU A 59 -2.30 19.71 -15.87
C LEU A 59 -2.66 21.19 -15.70
N SER A 60 -3.87 21.57 -16.10
CA SER A 60 -4.53 22.76 -15.56
C SER A 60 -5.09 22.37 -14.20
N GLY A 61 -4.24 22.40 -13.16
CA GLY A 61 -4.60 21.98 -11.81
C GLY A 61 -5.30 23.09 -11.01
N PRO A 62 -5.93 22.74 -9.87
CA PRO A 62 -6.57 23.70 -8.99
C PRO A 62 -5.53 24.57 -8.24
N GLU A 63 -5.97 25.75 -7.82
CA GLU A 63 -5.20 26.60 -6.92
C GLU A 63 -5.03 25.95 -5.53
N PRO A 64 -3.97 26.32 -4.77
CA PRO A 64 -3.80 25.86 -3.39
C PRO A 64 -5.07 26.07 -2.54
N GLY A 65 -5.43 25.07 -1.72
CA GLY A 65 -6.64 25.07 -0.90
C GLY A 65 -7.92 24.70 -1.64
N SER A 66 -7.84 24.35 -2.93
CA SER A 66 -8.99 23.99 -3.73
C SER A 66 -8.87 22.60 -4.37
N HIS A 67 -9.95 22.14 -5.00
CA HIS A 67 -9.98 20.88 -5.74
C HIS A 67 -10.74 21.03 -7.06
N THR A 68 -10.42 20.16 -8.02
CA THR A 68 -11.13 20.09 -9.31
C THR A 68 -11.09 18.67 -9.87
N THR A 69 -11.98 18.40 -10.82
CA THR A 69 -11.92 17.15 -11.60
C THR A 69 -10.99 17.32 -12.79
N ILE A 70 -10.03 16.43 -12.90
CA ILE A 70 -9.09 16.33 -14.01
C ILE A 70 -9.53 15.19 -14.92
N ASN A 71 -9.60 15.45 -16.22
CA ASN A 71 -9.87 14.46 -17.24
C ASN A 71 -8.57 14.16 -18.00
N LEU A 72 -8.18 12.88 -18.04
CA LEU A 72 -7.00 12.43 -18.80
C LEU A 72 -7.37 12.15 -20.27
N PRO A 73 -6.40 12.18 -21.19
CA PRO A 73 -6.61 11.81 -22.60
C PRO A 73 -7.18 10.40 -22.79
N SER A 74 -6.95 9.49 -21.82
CA SER A 74 -7.51 8.13 -21.81
C SER A 74 -9.03 8.08 -21.58
N GLY A 75 -9.68 9.22 -21.30
CA GLY A 75 -11.09 9.29 -20.92
C GLY A 75 -11.36 8.93 -19.44
N ARG A 76 -10.31 8.58 -18.66
CA ARG A 76 -10.42 8.41 -17.20
C ARG A 76 -10.30 9.77 -16.50
N SER A 77 -10.83 9.87 -15.30
CA SER A 77 -10.81 11.11 -14.53
C SER A 77 -10.49 10.85 -13.05
N PHE A 78 -10.07 11.91 -12.38
CA PHE A 78 -9.85 11.92 -10.93
C PHE A 78 -10.15 13.32 -10.36
N ILE A 79 -10.48 13.39 -9.08
CA ILE A 79 -10.50 14.66 -8.36
C ILE A 79 -9.11 14.89 -7.80
N LEU A 80 -8.57 16.08 -8.06
CA LEU A 80 -7.30 16.54 -7.52
C LEU A 80 -7.56 17.64 -6.49
N SER A 81 -7.03 17.46 -5.29
CA SER A 81 -7.03 18.45 -4.21
C SER A 81 -5.60 18.87 -3.91
N VAL A 82 -5.33 20.16 -3.95
CA VAL A 82 -4.02 20.76 -3.65
C VAL A 82 -4.08 21.39 -2.25
N PRO A 83 -3.16 21.05 -1.33
CA PRO A 83 -3.20 21.57 0.03
C PRO A 83 -3.05 23.09 0.05
N GLU A 84 -3.71 23.76 1.00
CA GLU A 84 -3.72 25.22 1.12
C GLU A 84 -2.30 25.84 1.19
N LYS A 85 -1.38 25.13 1.85
CA LYS A 85 0.01 25.58 2.03
C LYS A 85 0.95 25.13 0.91
N TYR A 86 0.39 24.67 -0.22
CA TYR A 86 1.23 24.22 -1.35
C TYR A 86 2.14 25.34 -1.85
N THR A 87 3.41 25.02 -2.08
CA THR A 87 4.36 25.82 -2.82
C THR A 87 5.21 24.92 -3.72
N SER A 88 5.65 25.41 -4.86
CA SER A 88 6.54 24.68 -5.77
C SER A 88 7.99 24.59 -5.25
N GLN A 89 8.33 25.29 -4.17
CA GLN A 89 9.68 25.34 -3.61
C GLN A 89 10.05 24.15 -2.73
N LYS A 90 9.05 23.38 -2.26
CA LYS A 90 9.26 22.15 -1.50
C LYS A 90 8.54 20.98 -2.14
N GLN A 91 9.05 19.78 -1.91
CA GLN A 91 8.40 18.55 -2.36
C GLN A 91 7.22 18.19 -1.46
N TRP A 92 6.15 17.68 -2.09
CA TRP A 92 4.90 17.35 -1.42
C TRP A 92 4.55 15.87 -1.54
N PRO A 93 4.09 15.25 -0.44
CA PRO A 93 3.59 13.89 -0.48
C PRO A 93 2.31 13.81 -1.32
N VAL A 94 2.07 12.63 -1.88
CA VAL A 94 0.82 12.32 -2.62
C VAL A 94 0.08 11.22 -1.91
N VAL A 95 -1.24 11.41 -1.72
CA VAL A 95 -2.16 10.38 -1.24
C VAL A 95 -3.18 10.07 -2.32
N MET A 96 -3.19 8.85 -2.85
CA MET A 96 -4.23 8.36 -3.75
C MET A 96 -5.28 7.58 -2.95
N ALA A 97 -6.53 8.01 -3.02
CA ALA A 97 -7.64 7.44 -2.28
C ALA A 97 -8.68 6.82 -3.23
N PHE A 98 -8.91 5.50 -3.10
CA PHE A 98 -9.75 4.70 -4.00
C PHE A 98 -11.12 4.38 -3.35
N HIS A 99 -12.21 4.74 -4.04
CA HIS A 99 -13.58 4.54 -3.54
C HIS A 99 -14.02 3.06 -3.56
N GLY A 100 -15.04 2.74 -2.78
CA GLY A 100 -15.69 1.43 -2.77
C GLY A 100 -16.52 1.17 -4.04
N TRP A 101 -16.91 -0.11 -4.24
CA TRP A 101 -17.78 -0.49 -5.35
C TRP A 101 -19.10 0.26 -5.34
N GLY A 102 -19.51 0.74 -6.50
CA GLY A 102 -20.75 1.52 -6.68
C GLY A 102 -20.66 2.98 -6.21
N GLN A 103 -19.58 3.36 -5.54
CA GLN A 103 -19.32 4.72 -5.08
C GLN A 103 -18.66 5.59 -6.17
N SER A 104 -18.42 6.86 -5.87
CA SER A 104 -17.67 7.79 -6.69
C SER A 104 -16.47 8.36 -5.92
N ALA A 105 -15.54 8.97 -6.64
CA ALA A 105 -14.43 9.75 -6.07
C ALA A 105 -14.96 10.82 -5.10
N GLU A 106 -16.05 11.52 -5.45
CA GLU A 106 -16.67 12.53 -4.61
C GLU A 106 -17.27 11.95 -3.31
N ASN A 107 -17.87 10.75 -3.37
CA ASN A 107 -18.37 10.10 -2.15
C ASN A 107 -17.22 9.86 -1.16
N LEU A 108 -16.11 9.26 -1.64
CA LEU A 108 -14.93 9.00 -0.79
C LEU A 108 -14.35 10.30 -0.25
N ARG A 109 -14.12 11.31 -1.10
CA ARG A 109 -13.64 12.63 -0.68
C ARG A 109 -14.51 13.21 0.43
N GLY A 110 -15.83 13.17 0.22
CA GLY A 110 -16.82 13.75 1.14
C GLY A 110 -16.79 13.11 2.53
N TYR A 111 -16.82 11.77 2.62
CA TYR A 111 -16.88 11.12 3.93
C TYR A 111 -15.51 10.94 4.60
N SER A 112 -14.42 10.79 3.84
CA SER A 112 -13.08 10.60 4.42
C SER A 112 -12.42 11.91 4.81
N ARG A 113 -12.71 13.01 4.12
CA ARG A 113 -12.07 14.32 4.32
C ARG A 113 -10.53 14.27 4.21
N LEU A 114 -9.99 13.31 3.45
CA LEU A 114 -8.55 13.22 3.18
C LEU A 114 -8.02 14.44 2.42
N ASP A 115 -8.90 15.18 1.73
CA ASP A 115 -8.59 16.43 1.05
C ASP A 115 -8.15 17.58 2.01
N ALA A 116 -8.35 17.43 3.32
CA ALA A 116 -7.85 18.36 4.31
C ALA A 116 -6.39 18.06 4.76
N ALA A 117 -5.75 17.02 4.23
CA ALA A 117 -4.37 16.66 4.53
C ALA A 117 -3.35 17.67 3.98
N GLN A 118 -2.18 17.76 4.63
CA GLN A 118 -1.03 18.51 4.09
C GLN A 118 -0.30 17.67 3.02
N ALA A 119 -1.04 17.24 2.00
CA ALA A 119 -0.60 16.43 0.87
C ALA A 119 -1.37 16.80 -0.40
N ILE A 120 -0.80 16.53 -1.56
CA ILE A 120 -1.56 16.49 -2.81
C ILE A 120 -2.43 15.23 -2.73
N THR A 121 -3.75 15.42 -2.68
CA THR A 121 -4.67 14.28 -2.53
C THR A 121 -5.44 14.04 -3.82
N VAL A 122 -5.46 12.78 -4.23
CA VAL A 122 -6.07 12.34 -5.49
C VAL A 122 -7.16 11.33 -5.19
N PHE A 123 -8.34 11.54 -5.78
CA PHE A 123 -9.46 10.59 -5.71
C PHE A 123 -9.77 10.11 -7.12
N PRO A 124 -9.17 9.00 -7.57
CA PRO A 124 -9.42 8.47 -8.91
C PRO A 124 -10.84 7.95 -9.07
N THR A 125 -11.39 8.01 -10.29
CA THR A 125 -12.69 7.47 -10.64
C THR A 125 -12.56 6.10 -11.29
N GLY A 126 -13.03 5.05 -10.61
CA GLY A 126 -13.08 3.68 -11.12
C GLY A 126 -14.03 3.55 -12.32
N LYS A 127 -13.62 2.82 -13.37
CA LYS A 127 -14.49 2.50 -14.50
C LYS A 127 -15.71 1.72 -13.99
N LYS A 128 -16.91 2.16 -14.35
CA LYS A 128 -18.17 1.58 -13.82
C LYS A 128 -18.20 1.49 -12.27
N LYS A 129 -17.53 2.42 -11.60
CA LYS A 129 -17.46 2.51 -10.14
C LYS A 129 -16.86 1.28 -9.46
N ALA A 130 -15.84 0.66 -10.07
CA ALA A 130 -15.15 -0.50 -9.55
C ALA A 130 -13.65 -0.46 -9.90
N TRP A 131 -12.87 -1.25 -9.16
CA TRP A 131 -11.43 -1.46 -9.31
C TRP A 131 -11.14 -2.95 -9.48
N SER A 132 -10.27 -3.28 -10.44
CA SER A 132 -9.72 -4.62 -10.65
C SER A 132 -8.70 -4.96 -9.54
N PRO A 133 -8.49 -6.26 -9.20
CA PRO A 133 -9.05 -7.46 -9.83
C PRO A 133 -10.34 -7.98 -9.17
N ALA A 134 -11.17 -7.11 -8.60
CA ALA A 134 -12.45 -7.58 -8.05
C ALA A 134 -13.33 -8.23 -9.15
N PRO A 135 -14.13 -9.27 -8.82
CA PRO A 135 -14.84 -10.09 -9.81
C PRO A 135 -15.93 -9.35 -10.60
N TYR A 136 -16.27 -8.15 -10.19
CA TYR A 136 -17.26 -7.27 -10.82
C TYR A 136 -16.63 -6.07 -11.56
N ALA A 137 -15.30 -5.97 -11.57
CA ALA A 137 -14.63 -4.90 -12.29
C ALA A 137 -14.68 -5.16 -13.81
N GLU A 138 -14.87 -4.07 -14.57
CA GLU A 138 -14.86 -4.10 -16.04
C GLU A 138 -13.49 -3.71 -16.62
N THR A 139 -12.49 -3.53 -15.75
CA THR A 139 -11.09 -3.29 -16.12
C THR A 139 -10.24 -4.50 -15.75
N SER A 140 -9.09 -4.63 -16.40
CA SER A 140 -8.02 -5.50 -15.95
C SER A 140 -7.14 -4.80 -14.90
N GLY A 141 -6.37 -5.59 -14.12
CA GLY A 141 -5.40 -5.03 -13.18
C GLY A 141 -4.34 -4.17 -13.88
N SER A 142 -3.94 -4.51 -15.10
CA SER A 142 -3.00 -3.71 -15.91
C SER A 142 -3.57 -2.37 -16.34
N GLU A 143 -4.86 -2.29 -16.72
CA GLU A 143 -5.52 -1.04 -17.07
C GLU A 143 -5.63 -0.09 -15.88
N ASP A 144 -6.01 -0.59 -14.70
CA ASP A 144 -6.12 0.26 -13.50
C ASP A 144 -4.72 0.66 -12.96
N LYS A 145 -3.71 -0.22 -13.02
CA LYS A 145 -2.32 0.15 -12.73
C LYS A 145 -1.81 1.23 -13.67
N LYS A 146 -2.07 1.09 -14.98
CA LYS A 146 -1.70 2.13 -15.95
C LYS A 146 -2.35 3.47 -15.63
N PHE A 147 -3.62 3.48 -15.27
CA PHE A 147 -4.32 4.71 -14.87
C PHE A 147 -3.66 5.39 -13.66
N VAL A 148 -3.23 4.60 -12.66
CA VAL A 148 -2.47 5.11 -11.51
C VAL A 148 -1.15 5.77 -11.95
N LEU A 149 -0.41 5.13 -12.87
CA LEU A 149 0.83 5.70 -13.41
C LEU A 149 0.58 6.97 -14.22
N ASP A 150 -0.46 6.99 -15.07
CA ASP A 150 -0.83 8.17 -15.85
C ASP A 150 -1.16 9.39 -14.95
N ILE A 151 -1.80 9.13 -13.80
CA ILE A 151 -2.04 10.17 -12.78
C ILE A 151 -0.71 10.66 -12.20
N LEU A 152 0.16 9.77 -11.75
CA LEU A 152 1.46 10.15 -11.15
C LEU A 152 2.31 10.96 -12.11
N ASP A 153 2.37 10.56 -13.38
CA ASP A 153 3.14 11.29 -14.41
C ASP A 153 2.57 12.68 -14.64
N SER A 154 1.24 12.81 -14.67
CA SER A 154 0.57 14.11 -14.78
C SER A 154 0.82 15.02 -13.59
N LEU A 155 0.86 14.45 -12.37
CA LEU A 155 1.20 15.20 -11.16
C LEU A 155 2.66 15.67 -11.16
N ARG A 156 3.61 14.79 -11.52
CA ARG A 156 5.05 15.12 -11.61
C ARG A 156 5.33 16.23 -12.64
N ALA A 157 4.59 16.24 -13.73
CA ALA A 157 4.70 17.28 -14.74
C ALA A 157 4.19 18.66 -14.28
N THR A 158 3.39 18.70 -13.21
CA THR A 158 2.67 19.92 -12.77
C THR A 158 3.10 20.41 -11.39
N TYR A 159 3.37 19.48 -10.48
CA TYR A 159 3.63 19.76 -9.07
C TYR A 159 5.00 19.23 -8.64
N ASN A 160 5.57 19.83 -7.61
CA ASN A 160 6.81 19.34 -7.00
C ASN A 160 6.51 18.15 -6.07
N VAL A 161 6.37 16.96 -6.66
CA VAL A 161 6.02 15.71 -5.98
C VAL A 161 7.24 15.15 -5.26
N ASP A 162 7.03 14.60 -4.05
CA ASP A 162 8.00 13.81 -3.32
C ASP A 162 7.80 12.32 -3.64
N ASP A 163 8.60 11.79 -4.55
CA ASP A 163 8.51 10.39 -4.98
C ASP A 163 8.84 9.38 -3.86
N SER A 164 9.47 9.81 -2.78
CA SER A 164 9.70 8.97 -1.59
C SER A 164 8.48 8.91 -0.66
N ARG A 165 7.48 9.75 -0.87
CA ARG A 165 6.26 9.85 -0.06
C ARG A 165 4.99 9.75 -0.89
N LEU A 166 4.91 8.66 -1.67
CA LEU A 166 3.70 8.28 -2.41
C LEU A 166 2.92 7.24 -1.58
N TYR A 167 1.66 7.50 -1.35
CA TYR A 167 0.79 6.69 -0.50
C TYR A 167 -0.51 6.33 -1.22
N ALA A 168 -1.05 5.14 -0.92
CA ALA A 168 -2.35 4.72 -1.42
C ALA A 168 -3.26 4.32 -0.26
N THR A 169 -4.53 4.68 -0.35
CA THR A 169 -5.56 4.24 0.60
C THR A 169 -6.88 3.97 -0.12
N GLY A 170 -7.79 3.32 0.55
CA GLY A 170 -9.13 3.11 -0.02
C GLY A 170 -10.03 2.32 0.90
N MET A 171 -11.32 2.32 0.56
CA MET A 171 -12.34 1.60 1.29
C MET A 171 -12.90 0.45 0.47
N SER A 172 -13.21 -0.69 1.11
CA SER A 172 -13.90 -1.82 0.49
C SER A 172 -13.18 -2.30 -0.78
N ASN A 173 -13.80 -2.26 -1.95
CA ASN A 173 -13.16 -2.55 -3.23
C ASN A 173 -11.91 -1.67 -3.47
N GLY A 174 -11.98 -0.37 -3.17
CA GLY A 174 -10.81 0.53 -3.26
C GLY A 174 -9.71 0.20 -2.27
N GLY A 175 -10.05 -0.29 -1.07
CA GLY A 175 -9.08 -0.83 -0.10
C GLY A 175 -8.39 -2.09 -0.64
N GLY A 176 -9.15 -3.01 -1.25
CA GLY A 176 -8.59 -4.16 -1.95
C GLY A 176 -7.65 -3.73 -3.09
N PHE A 177 -8.03 -2.70 -3.85
CA PHE A 177 -7.17 -2.19 -4.92
C PHE A 177 -5.88 -1.55 -4.37
N ALA A 178 -5.93 -0.82 -3.24
CA ALA A 178 -4.72 -0.31 -2.59
C ALA A 178 -3.79 -1.45 -2.14
N ALA A 179 -4.33 -2.56 -1.62
CA ALA A 179 -3.57 -3.76 -1.32
C ALA A 179 -2.97 -4.41 -2.58
N TYR A 180 -3.71 -4.43 -3.69
CA TYR A 180 -3.23 -4.90 -4.99
C TYR A 180 -2.06 -4.05 -5.51
N LEU A 181 -2.11 -2.72 -5.36
CA LEU A 181 -0.99 -1.85 -5.72
C LEU A 181 0.25 -2.14 -4.88
N ALA A 182 0.13 -2.35 -3.57
CA ALA A 182 1.24 -2.77 -2.71
C ALA A 182 1.82 -4.14 -3.12
N CYS A 183 0.97 -5.05 -3.60
CA CYS A 183 1.36 -6.37 -4.09
C CYS A 183 2.11 -6.29 -5.42
N GLN A 184 1.62 -5.50 -6.37
CA GLN A 184 2.06 -5.50 -7.76
C GLN A 184 3.04 -4.37 -8.12
N MET A 185 3.12 -3.32 -7.30
CA MET A 185 3.89 -2.10 -7.56
C MET A 185 4.63 -1.60 -6.31
N PRO A 186 5.38 -2.45 -5.58
CA PRO A 186 5.99 -2.07 -4.30
C PRO A 186 7.00 -0.93 -4.43
N GLY A 187 7.63 -0.75 -5.60
CA GLY A 187 8.56 0.35 -5.86
C GLY A 187 7.90 1.71 -6.09
N ILE A 188 6.57 1.79 -6.12
CA ILE A 188 5.83 3.04 -6.36
C ILE A 188 5.31 3.63 -5.04
N PHE A 189 4.65 2.83 -4.23
CA PHE A 189 4.06 3.32 -2.98
C PHE A 189 4.92 2.96 -1.77
N HIS A 190 5.28 3.98 -1.00
CA HIS A 190 6.00 3.81 0.26
C HIS A 190 5.17 3.03 1.29
N SER A 191 3.89 3.37 1.40
CA SER A 191 2.95 2.70 2.29
C SER A 191 1.53 2.74 1.75
N VAL A 192 0.71 1.77 2.18
CA VAL A 192 -0.72 1.72 1.87
C VAL A 192 -1.56 1.52 3.12
N ALA A 193 -2.76 2.12 3.13
CA ALA A 193 -3.75 1.95 4.19
C ALA A 193 -5.08 1.42 3.59
N THR A 194 -5.65 0.40 4.19
CA THR A 194 -6.87 -0.25 3.68
C THR A 194 -7.95 -0.25 4.74
N ILE A 195 -9.14 0.21 4.36
CA ILE A 195 -10.26 0.39 5.27
C ILE A 195 -11.40 -0.52 4.84
N SER A 196 -11.85 -1.43 5.72
CA SER A 196 -12.91 -2.41 5.45
C SER A 196 -12.73 -3.09 4.08
N ALA A 197 -11.51 -3.51 3.77
CA ALA A 197 -11.09 -3.85 2.41
C ALA A 197 -11.59 -5.22 1.95
N ALA A 198 -11.95 -5.31 0.66
CA ALA A 198 -12.37 -6.55 0.01
C ALA A 198 -11.17 -7.28 -0.59
N TYR A 199 -10.64 -8.28 0.11
CA TYR A 199 -9.44 -9.03 -0.27
C TYR A 199 -9.77 -10.26 -1.13
N TYR A 200 -10.33 -10.07 -2.32
CA TYR A 200 -10.56 -11.17 -3.27
C TYR A 200 -9.26 -11.88 -3.63
N GLU A 201 -9.33 -13.18 -3.96
CA GLU A 201 -8.18 -14.06 -4.14
C GLU A 201 -7.12 -13.49 -5.10
N ASP A 202 -7.54 -12.87 -6.21
CA ASP A 202 -6.62 -12.32 -7.22
C ASP A 202 -5.88 -11.05 -6.76
N ILE A 203 -6.28 -10.42 -5.64
CA ILE A 203 -5.63 -9.20 -5.12
C ILE A 203 -4.21 -9.49 -4.62
N LEU A 204 -4.01 -10.65 -4.01
CA LEU A 204 -2.73 -11.05 -3.43
C LEU A 204 -2.01 -12.14 -4.24
N LYS A 205 -2.44 -12.34 -5.49
CA LYS A 205 -1.82 -13.29 -6.39
C LYS A 205 -0.53 -12.74 -6.98
N ASP A 206 0.52 -13.57 -6.99
CA ASP A 206 1.82 -13.28 -7.59
C ASP A 206 2.42 -11.95 -7.08
N CYS A 207 2.29 -11.67 -5.76
CA CYS A 207 2.84 -10.49 -5.14
C CYS A 207 4.36 -10.44 -5.21
N ALA A 208 4.89 -9.27 -5.47
CA ALA A 208 6.30 -8.97 -5.28
C ALA A 208 6.71 -9.13 -3.81
N HIS A 209 8.01 -9.38 -3.57
CA HIS A 209 8.53 -9.68 -2.23
C HIS A 209 9.08 -8.45 -1.49
N GLU A 210 9.13 -7.30 -2.16
CA GLU A 210 9.63 -6.07 -1.58
C GLU A 210 8.70 -5.56 -0.49
N PRO A 211 9.24 -5.18 0.68
CA PRO A 211 8.47 -4.64 1.78
C PRO A 211 7.76 -3.33 1.41
N VAL A 212 6.49 -3.21 1.80
CA VAL A 212 5.68 -1.98 1.67
C VAL A 212 4.97 -1.72 3.00
N GLY A 213 5.03 -0.50 3.52
CA GLY A 213 4.31 -0.14 4.75
C GLY A 213 2.81 -0.44 4.62
N ARG A 214 2.22 -1.02 5.66
CA ARG A 214 0.85 -1.52 5.63
C ARG A 214 0.10 -1.16 6.90
N LEU A 215 -0.98 -0.37 6.76
CA LEU A 215 -2.04 -0.23 7.76
C LEU A 215 -3.30 -0.94 7.24
N ASP A 216 -3.90 -1.79 8.06
CA ASP A 216 -5.24 -2.32 7.82
C ASP A 216 -6.18 -1.87 8.94
N MET A 217 -7.41 -1.50 8.59
CA MET A 217 -8.44 -1.16 9.57
C MET A 217 -9.76 -1.84 9.18
N HIS A 218 -10.30 -2.65 10.10
CA HIS A 218 -11.48 -3.45 9.78
C HIS A 218 -12.38 -3.69 11.00
N GLY A 219 -13.70 -3.62 10.77
CA GLY A 219 -14.72 -3.94 11.76
C GLY A 219 -14.97 -5.44 11.87
N THR A 220 -15.08 -5.99 13.09
CA THR A 220 -15.31 -7.44 13.27
C THR A 220 -16.69 -7.92 12.85
N ASP A 221 -17.66 -7.01 12.82
CA ASP A 221 -19.06 -7.30 12.49
C ASP A 221 -19.46 -6.73 11.13
N ASP A 222 -18.45 -6.56 10.23
CA ASP A 222 -18.67 -6.10 8.85
C ASP A 222 -19.59 -7.08 8.09
N PRO A 223 -20.82 -6.68 7.72
CA PRO A 223 -21.79 -7.57 7.08
C PRO A 223 -21.59 -7.66 5.55
N VAL A 224 -20.69 -6.85 4.98
CA VAL A 224 -20.45 -6.75 3.54
C VAL A 224 -19.20 -7.52 3.15
N VAL A 225 -18.10 -7.26 3.85
CA VAL A 225 -16.82 -7.95 3.69
C VAL A 225 -16.40 -8.46 5.07
N GLY A 226 -16.81 -9.68 5.40
CA GLY A 226 -16.60 -10.24 6.74
C GLY A 226 -15.12 -10.30 7.12
N TYR A 227 -14.82 -9.87 8.35
CA TYR A 227 -13.49 -9.87 8.95
C TYR A 227 -12.77 -11.23 8.83
N TYR A 228 -13.54 -12.30 8.97
CA TYR A 228 -13.04 -13.69 8.97
C TYR A 228 -13.01 -14.34 7.58
N GLY A 229 -13.14 -13.54 6.51
CA GLY A 229 -13.19 -14.02 5.13
C GLY A 229 -14.56 -14.59 4.75
N GLY A 230 -14.66 -15.03 3.50
CA GLY A 230 -15.92 -15.58 3.00
C GLY A 230 -15.99 -15.72 1.49
N THR A 231 -17.21 -15.71 0.97
CA THR A 231 -17.48 -15.75 -0.47
C THR A 231 -18.51 -14.69 -0.81
N ARG A 232 -18.24 -13.87 -1.81
CA ARG A 232 -19.14 -12.85 -2.35
C ARG A 232 -18.95 -12.73 -3.86
N HIS A 233 -19.99 -12.44 -4.61
CA HIS A 233 -19.94 -12.41 -6.08
C HIS A 233 -19.36 -13.69 -6.69
N LYS A 234 -19.66 -14.86 -6.07
CA LYS A 234 -19.15 -16.19 -6.47
C LYS A 234 -17.62 -16.35 -6.38
N THR A 235 -16.93 -15.42 -5.73
CA THR A 235 -15.47 -15.41 -5.54
C THR A 235 -15.15 -15.39 -4.05
N LYS A 236 -14.17 -16.17 -3.65
CA LYS A 236 -13.65 -16.15 -2.28
C LYS A 236 -12.88 -14.88 -2.01
N TYR A 237 -12.86 -14.47 -0.74
CA TYR A 237 -11.97 -13.43 -0.24
C TYR A 237 -11.34 -13.86 1.08
N PHE A 238 -10.13 -13.40 1.29
CA PHE A 238 -9.33 -13.74 2.46
C PHE A 238 -9.87 -13.08 3.74
N SER A 239 -9.64 -13.74 4.89
CA SER A 239 -9.77 -13.06 6.18
C SER A 239 -8.70 -12.00 6.35
N VAL A 240 -8.98 -10.99 7.17
CA VAL A 240 -8.01 -9.96 7.55
C VAL A 240 -6.74 -10.58 8.12
N GLU A 241 -6.86 -11.56 9.03
CA GLU A 241 -5.74 -12.27 9.64
C GLU A 241 -4.84 -12.95 8.59
N SER A 242 -5.44 -13.60 7.59
CA SER A 242 -4.69 -14.25 6.51
C SER A 242 -3.91 -13.24 5.66
N VAL A 243 -4.45 -12.06 5.42
CA VAL A 243 -3.78 -10.99 4.68
C VAL A 243 -2.64 -10.41 5.51
N LEU A 244 -2.87 -10.13 6.79
CA LEU A 244 -1.85 -9.61 7.69
C LEU A 244 -0.67 -10.58 7.84
N GLU A 245 -0.92 -11.89 7.85
CA GLU A 245 0.15 -12.89 7.89
C GLU A 245 1.00 -12.89 6.59
N GLN A 246 0.38 -12.68 5.43
CA GLN A 246 1.11 -12.52 4.17
C GLN A 246 1.95 -11.23 4.18
N ASP A 247 1.37 -10.11 4.64
CA ASP A 247 2.07 -8.83 4.77
C ASP A 247 3.21 -8.92 5.81
N ARG A 248 3.00 -9.64 6.93
CA ARG A 248 4.04 -9.89 7.93
C ARG A 248 5.26 -10.58 7.32
N LYS A 249 5.04 -11.61 6.50
CA LYS A 249 6.10 -12.33 5.79
C LYS A 249 6.80 -11.44 4.77
N ARG A 250 6.05 -10.72 3.95
CA ARG A 250 6.59 -9.78 2.95
C ARG A 250 7.45 -8.69 3.61
N ASN A 251 6.96 -8.11 4.68
CA ASN A 251 7.64 -7.04 5.41
C ASN A 251 8.70 -7.55 6.40
N LYS A 252 8.92 -8.89 6.44
CA LYS A 252 9.95 -9.54 7.30
C LYS A 252 9.77 -9.22 8.78
N CYS A 253 8.54 -9.03 9.23
CA CYS A 253 8.25 -8.75 10.64
C CYS A 253 8.41 -10.01 11.50
N SER A 254 8.81 -9.83 12.76
CA SER A 254 8.75 -10.89 13.76
C SER A 254 7.30 -11.26 14.09
N GLU A 255 7.10 -12.35 14.87
CA GLU A 255 5.77 -12.72 15.38
C GLU A 255 5.32 -11.87 16.58
N LYS A 256 6.18 -10.99 17.08
CA LYS A 256 5.89 -10.14 18.24
C LYS A 256 5.01 -8.96 17.82
N VAL A 257 3.91 -8.78 18.51
CA VAL A 257 2.93 -7.72 18.29
C VAL A 257 2.78 -6.91 19.57
N ASP A 258 2.94 -5.60 19.47
CA ASP A 258 2.52 -4.66 20.51
C ASP A 258 1.06 -4.31 20.28
N THR A 259 0.30 -4.23 21.35
CA THR A 259 -1.14 -3.99 21.29
C THR A 259 -1.51 -2.84 22.21
N ASN A 260 -2.17 -1.83 21.67
CA ASN A 260 -2.65 -0.66 22.36
C ASN A 260 -4.16 -0.49 22.16
N ARG A 261 -4.88 -0.11 23.21
CA ARG A 261 -6.28 0.28 23.09
C ARG A 261 -6.34 1.77 22.76
N LEU A 262 -6.85 2.12 21.59
CA LEU A 262 -7.00 3.51 21.15
C LEU A 262 -8.26 4.15 21.74
N VAL A 263 -9.39 3.45 21.61
CA VAL A 263 -10.69 3.80 22.19
C VAL A 263 -11.40 2.50 22.61
N ASN A 264 -12.57 2.57 23.21
CA ASN A 264 -13.24 1.43 23.86
C ASN A 264 -13.25 0.13 23.06
N ASN A 265 -13.50 0.20 21.74
CA ASN A 265 -13.60 -0.97 20.86
C ASN A 265 -12.53 -1.02 19.76
N ALA A 266 -11.60 -0.08 19.69
CA ALA A 266 -10.51 -0.09 18.73
C ALA A 266 -9.19 -0.54 19.37
N LEU A 267 -8.66 -1.64 18.88
CA LEU A 267 -7.40 -2.24 19.28
C LEU A 267 -6.39 -2.08 18.16
N ASP A 268 -5.31 -1.40 18.47
CA ASP A 268 -4.19 -1.16 17.57
C ASP A 268 -3.09 -2.19 17.80
N MET A 269 -2.59 -2.79 16.74
CA MET A 269 -1.65 -3.89 16.73
C MET A 269 -0.46 -3.55 15.82
N HIS A 270 0.74 -3.45 16.40
CA HIS A 270 1.98 -3.14 15.67
C HIS A 270 2.94 -4.32 15.70
N TRP A 271 3.38 -4.81 14.55
CA TRP A 271 4.39 -5.86 14.44
C TRP A 271 5.79 -5.29 14.62
N ARG A 272 6.65 -6.04 15.35
CA ARG A 272 8.03 -5.63 15.60
C ARG A 272 9.01 -6.16 14.57
N GLY A 273 10.13 -5.45 14.40
CA GLY A 273 11.28 -5.92 13.62
C GLY A 273 11.04 -5.97 12.12
N CYS A 274 10.08 -5.21 11.62
CA CYS A 274 9.72 -5.15 10.21
C CYS A 274 10.73 -4.34 9.38
N SER A 275 10.92 -4.74 8.12
CA SER A 275 11.63 -3.94 7.10
C SER A 275 10.77 -2.78 6.57
N ALA A 276 9.44 -2.89 6.64
CA ALA A 276 8.47 -1.81 6.46
C ALA A 276 7.36 -1.98 7.50
N PRO A 277 6.78 -0.92 8.05
CA PRO A 277 5.81 -1.01 9.14
C PRO A 277 4.58 -1.85 8.76
N LEU A 278 4.09 -2.63 9.73
CA LEU A 278 2.82 -3.35 9.63
C LEU A 278 1.99 -3.05 10.86
N GLU A 279 0.78 -2.57 10.62
CA GLU A 279 -0.18 -2.14 11.63
C GLU A 279 -1.58 -2.62 11.29
N HIS A 280 -2.35 -3.00 12.30
CA HIS A 280 -3.75 -3.36 12.15
C HIS A 280 -4.59 -2.74 13.27
N ILE A 281 -5.63 -2.01 12.88
CA ILE A 281 -6.63 -1.49 13.81
C ILE A 281 -7.90 -2.32 13.71
N ARG A 282 -8.10 -3.19 14.72
CA ARG A 282 -9.28 -4.04 14.83
C ARG A 282 -10.38 -3.29 15.58
N ILE A 283 -11.53 -3.08 14.93
CA ILE A 283 -12.68 -2.41 15.54
C ILE A 283 -13.71 -3.46 15.93
N GLY A 284 -13.84 -3.72 17.25
CA GLY A 284 -14.80 -4.67 17.79
C GLY A 284 -16.24 -4.19 17.56
N GLY A 285 -17.11 -5.03 16.96
CA GLY A 285 -18.47 -4.65 16.61
C GLY A 285 -18.59 -3.70 15.42
N GLY A 286 -17.47 -3.25 14.84
CA GLY A 286 -17.45 -2.30 13.72
C GLY A 286 -18.07 -2.88 12.45
N SER A 287 -18.81 -2.03 11.72
CA SER A 287 -19.52 -2.36 10.48
C SER A 287 -18.70 -2.00 9.23
N HIS A 288 -19.33 -2.10 8.03
CA HIS A 288 -18.72 -1.77 6.74
C HIS A 288 -18.74 -0.27 6.47
N VAL A 289 -17.82 0.46 7.07
CA VAL A 289 -17.75 1.93 7.00
C VAL A 289 -16.31 2.42 6.87
N TRP A 290 -16.15 3.71 6.57
CA TRP A 290 -14.93 4.46 6.88
C TRP A 290 -15.06 4.93 8.34
N PRO A 291 -14.37 4.33 9.32
CA PRO A 291 -14.60 4.58 10.72
C PRO A 291 -14.43 6.06 11.10
N GLY A 292 -15.46 6.62 11.71
CA GLY A 292 -15.52 8.06 12.03
C GLY A 292 -15.72 8.99 10.86
N GLY A 293 -15.94 8.48 9.64
CA GLY A 293 -16.23 9.28 8.45
C GLY A 293 -17.61 9.95 8.51
N LEU A 294 -17.80 10.98 7.68
CA LEU A 294 -19.11 11.62 7.60
C LEU A 294 -20.16 10.60 7.09
N GLY A 295 -21.19 10.37 7.90
CA GLY A 295 -22.21 9.36 7.63
C GLY A 295 -22.00 8.02 8.34
N ASP A 296 -20.92 7.84 9.07
CA ASP A 296 -20.76 6.74 10.04
C ASP A 296 -21.72 6.98 11.21
N LYS A 297 -22.87 6.28 11.16
CA LYS A 297 -23.95 6.45 12.15
C LYS A 297 -23.61 5.88 13.54
N ASN A 298 -22.71 4.93 13.57
CA ASN A 298 -22.32 4.24 14.81
C ASN A 298 -21.16 4.94 15.54
N ASN A 299 -20.40 5.75 14.86
CA ASN A 299 -19.30 6.62 15.30
C ASN A 299 -18.68 6.29 16.68
N GLU A 300 -18.51 5.01 16.98
CA GLU A 300 -18.03 4.51 18.28
C GLU A 300 -16.55 4.84 18.51
N VAL A 301 -15.84 5.16 17.45
CA VAL A 301 -14.41 5.46 17.45
C VAL A 301 -14.08 6.97 17.40
N GLY A 302 -15.10 7.83 17.31
CA GLY A 302 -14.92 9.29 17.16
C GLY A 302 -14.84 9.74 15.70
N LYS A 303 -15.10 11.04 15.48
CA LYS A 303 -15.08 11.65 14.15
C LYS A 303 -13.68 11.60 13.54
N PHE A 304 -13.63 11.32 12.24
CA PHE A 304 -12.42 11.28 11.42
C PHE A 304 -11.37 10.26 11.86
N PHE A 305 -11.72 9.33 12.74
CA PHE A 305 -10.80 8.34 13.30
C PHE A 305 -9.94 7.65 12.24
N ALA A 306 -10.55 7.06 11.21
CA ALA A 306 -9.78 6.38 10.17
C ALA A 306 -8.88 7.34 9.39
N THR A 307 -9.36 8.56 9.12
CA THR A 307 -8.59 9.59 8.41
C THR A 307 -7.36 9.99 9.19
N ASP A 308 -7.50 10.25 10.49
CA ASP A 308 -6.39 10.62 11.36
C ASP A 308 -5.37 9.48 11.47
N ARG A 309 -5.83 8.23 11.63
CA ARG A 309 -4.91 7.05 11.67
C ARG A 309 -4.18 6.83 10.36
N VAL A 310 -4.86 6.99 9.21
CA VAL A 310 -4.23 6.89 7.88
C VAL A 310 -3.15 7.96 7.71
N LEU A 311 -3.45 9.19 8.06
CA LEU A 311 -2.50 10.30 7.95
C LEU A 311 -1.32 10.16 8.92
N ASP A 312 -1.57 9.74 10.16
CA ASP A 312 -0.53 9.45 11.15
C ASP A 312 0.41 8.35 10.64
N PHE A 313 -0.14 7.26 10.12
CA PHE A 313 0.63 6.15 9.55
C PHE A 313 1.49 6.59 8.35
N PHE A 314 1.00 7.52 7.54
CA PHE A 314 1.75 8.09 6.42
C PHE A 314 2.73 9.20 6.83
N GLY A 315 2.77 9.59 8.10
CA GLY A 315 3.59 10.69 8.58
C GLY A 315 3.20 12.04 7.95
N ILE A 316 1.91 12.20 7.61
CA ILE A 316 1.37 13.43 7.02
C ILE A 316 0.65 14.21 8.12
N PRO A 317 1.00 15.49 8.35
CA PRO A 317 0.26 16.33 9.27
C PRO A 317 -1.24 16.35 8.89
N GLY A 318 -2.10 16.21 9.89
CA GLY A 318 -3.54 16.28 9.72
C GLY A 318 -4.03 17.65 9.27
N ARG A 319 -5.29 17.90 9.51
CA ARG A 319 -6.00 19.12 9.09
C ARG A 319 -5.26 20.41 9.48
N PRO A 320 -5.31 21.46 8.63
CA PRO A 320 -4.57 22.72 8.85
C PRO A 320 -4.94 23.43 10.16
N ASP A 321 -6.12 23.22 10.68
CA ASP A 321 -6.66 23.83 11.91
C ASP A 321 -6.12 23.19 13.19
N GLY A 322 -5.31 22.13 13.11
CA GLY A 322 -4.72 21.46 14.26
C GLY A 322 -5.74 20.77 15.17
N THR A 323 -7.00 20.73 14.79
CA THR A 323 -8.03 20.06 15.56
C THR A 323 -7.92 18.55 15.40
N ARG A 324 -7.10 17.93 16.25
CA ARG A 324 -7.34 16.55 16.69
C ARG A 324 -8.45 16.68 17.73
N GLU A 325 -9.65 16.24 17.41
CA GLU A 325 -10.64 16.03 18.46
C GLU A 325 -10.09 14.89 19.34
N THR A 326 -9.60 15.24 20.52
CA THR A 326 -9.18 14.33 21.60
C THR A 326 -10.37 13.55 22.12
#